data_d8a523d4845a8f35aac6e2a16f3550e7
#
_entry.id   d8a523d4845a8f35aac6e2a16f3550e7
#
_cell.length_a   1.000
_cell.length_b   1.000
_cell.length_c   1.000
_cell.angle_alpha   90.00
_cell.angle_beta   90.00
_cell.angle_gamma   90.00
#
_symmetry.space_group_name_H-M   'P 1'
#
loop_
_entity.id
_entity.type
_entity.pdbx_description
1 polymer ?
#
loop_
_entity_poly.entity_id
_entity_poly.type
_entity_poly.pdbx_seq_one_letter_code
_entity_poly.pdbx_strand_id
1 'polypeptide(L)'
;MAGQEAQEPAIILVVCNIIYVSEEAMEASPNDMLRKASQFRQAGRTTEAERLLGSLLERQPDQPQALNMLGLIALERGEFAKARLFFLDAARADPKEPALWMNVASAERGLRSDEGEQAALSQVLAIDQRNLMGQIRMAQLQQRLGKRHDAADSWGKVLALTAGLADIPLALTQTLEDARRFVTDHNASFAAFVEQGVKPLLDDADALAQRRFQACLDREFGRRAIFYNECSGLHYPFLPADEFFDRLHFPWMETLESHTDAIRAEFLALVQKDGATVRPYVRQDAGTPENKWTALDGSLDWGAAFLWEYGVRNDAVYDACPQTVAALEALPRADIPGRAPSAFFPC
;
A
#
# COMPACT_ATOMS: atom_id res chain seq x y z
N MET A 1 94.42 7.55 -43.76
CA MET A 1 93.75 6.37 -43.12
C MET A 1 93.02 6.93 -41.91
N ALA A 2 91.77 7.20 -42.05
CA ALA A 2 90.94 7.64 -40.94
C ALA A 2 89.48 7.23 -41.29
N GLY A 3 88.90 6.61 -40.39
CA GLY A 3 87.72 5.84 -40.40
C GLY A 3 86.41 6.62 -40.56
N GLN A 4 85.55 5.96 -41.24
CA GLN A 4 84.12 6.27 -41.25
C GLN A 4 83.48 5.83 -39.93
N GLU A 5 83.06 6.76 -39.19
CA GLU A 5 82.17 6.50 -38.06
C GLU A 5 80.71 6.67 -38.42
N ALA A 6 79.93 5.73 -38.00
CA ALA A 6 78.57 5.44 -38.33
C ALA A 6 77.58 6.56 -37.95
N GLN A 7 76.79 6.96 -38.90
CA GLN A 7 75.53 7.72 -38.73
C GLN A 7 74.32 6.75 -38.69
N GLU A 8 74.16 6.03 -37.60
CA GLU A 8 72.94 5.22 -37.40
C GLU A 8 72.49 5.17 -35.93
N PRO A 9 72.05 6.26 -35.35
CA PRO A 9 70.95 6.06 -34.40
C PRO A 9 69.74 7.03 -34.52
N ALA A 10 69.79 8.01 -35.42
CA ALA A 10 68.72 9.02 -35.48
C ALA A 10 67.43 8.53 -36.22
N ILE A 11 67.58 7.61 -37.17
CA ILE A 11 66.41 7.10 -37.94
C ILE A 11 65.58 6.10 -37.16
N ILE A 12 66.19 5.29 -36.27
CA ILE A 12 65.51 4.32 -35.41
C ILE A 12 64.68 5.04 -34.32
N LEU A 13 65.16 6.15 -33.77
CA LEU A 13 64.42 6.94 -32.75
C LEU A 13 63.24 7.67 -33.35
N VAL A 14 63.31 8.12 -34.59
CA VAL A 14 62.18 8.80 -35.30
C VAL A 14 61.11 7.80 -35.69
N VAL A 15 61.46 6.60 -36.14
CA VAL A 15 60.54 5.53 -36.47
C VAL A 15 59.87 4.97 -35.20
N CYS A 16 60.59 4.77 -34.13
CA CYS A 16 60.02 4.40 -32.83
C CYS A 16 59.09 5.46 -32.26
N ASN A 17 59.42 6.78 -32.33
CA ASN A 17 58.54 7.85 -31.90
C ASN A 17 57.31 8.00 -32.80
N ILE A 18 57.37 7.74 -34.10
CA ILE A 18 56.22 7.77 -34.99
C ILE A 18 55.33 6.55 -34.74
N ILE A 19 55.90 5.39 -34.44
CA ILE A 19 55.14 4.19 -34.07
C ILE A 19 54.55 4.36 -32.64
N TYR A 20 55.28 4.97 -31.69
CA TYR A 20 54.74 5.23 -30.33
C TYR A 20 53.67 6.33 -30.31
N VAL A 21 53.72 7.32 -31.20
CA VAL A 21 52.67 8.34 -31.35
C VAL A 21 51.46 7.79 -32.11
N SER A 22 51.62 6.73 -32.90
CA SER A 22 50.49 6.03 -33.56
C SER A 22 49.83 4.95 -32.70
N GLU A 23 50.50 4.45 -31.64
CA GLU A 23 49.91 3.50 -30.67
C GLU A 23 49.17 4.20 -29.51
N GLU A 24 49.45 5.49 -29.21
CA GLU A 24 48.67 6.31 -28.26
C GLU A 24 47.35 6.83 -28.83
N ALA A 25 47.07 6.62 -30.12
CA ALA A 25 45.73 6.69 -30.65
C ALA A 25 45.00 5.35 -30.46
N MET A 26 45.21 4.68 -29.32
CA MET A 26 44.35 3.55 -28.92
C MET A 26 42.94 4.10 -28.81
N GLU A 27 42.08 3.68 -29.71
CA GLU A 27 40.70 4.08 -29.83
C GLU A 27 40.03 4.01 -28.46
N ALA A 28 39.58 5.18 -27.94
CA ALA A 28 38.92 5.25 -26.66
C ALA A 28 37.79 4.21 -26.64
N SER A 29 37.73 3.41 -25.58
CA SER A 29 36.68 2.39 -25.48
C SER A 29 35.29 3.02 -25.53
N PRO A 30 34.25 2.35 -26.00
CA PRO A 30 32.89 2.86 -26.01
C PRO A 30 32.47 3.41 -24.62
N ASN A 31 32.87 2.74 -23.56
CA ASN A 31 32.57 3.17 -22.18
C ASN A 31 33.31 4.45 -21.80
N ASP A 32 34.55 4.63 -22.22
CA ASP A 32 35.31 5.86 -22.00
C ASP A 32 34.71 7.04 -22.76
N MET A 33 34.27 6.80 -23.99
CA MET A 33 33.58 7.81 -24.79
C MET A 33 32.26 8.23 -24.15
N LEU A 34 31.44 7.30 -23.65
CA LEU A 34 30.20 7.58 -22.95
C LEU A 34 30.45 8.37 -21.64
N ARG A 35 31.44 7.95 -20.87
CA ARG A 35 31.82 8.65 -19.62
C ARG A 35 32.24 10.09 -19.91
N LYS A 36 33.09 10.30 -20.92
CA LYS A 36 33.57 11.63 -21.33
C LYS A 36 32.45 12.49 -21.90
N ALA A 37 31.56 11.93 -22.69
CA ALA A 37 30.38 12.62 -23.19
C ALA A 37 29.45 13.06 -22.06
N SER A 38 29.24 12.21 -21.04
CA SER A 38 28.48 12.57 -19.82
C SER A 38 29.12 13.74 -19.08
N GLN A 39 30.44 13.74 -18.90
CA GLN A 39 31.17 14.86 -18.29
C GLN A 39 31.00 16.15 -19.08
N PHE A 40 31.11 16.12 -20.42
CA PHE A 40 30.89 17.27 -21.28
C PHE A 40 29.45 17.82 -21.12
N ARG A 41 28.44 16.94 -21.14
CA ARG A 41 27.06 17.36 -20.94
C ARG A 41 26.85 18.02 -19.58
N GLN A 42 27.37 17.43 -18.50
CA GLN A 42 27.28 18.01 -17.13
C GLN A 42 27.99 19.36 -17.02
N ALA A 43 29.06 19.57 -17.78
CA ALA A 43 29.78 20.84 -17.85
C ALA A 43 29.14 21.85 -18.81
N GLY A 44 27.96 21.56 -19.40
CA GLY A 44 27.28 22.42 -20.38
C GLY A 44 27.92 22.42 -21.77
N ARG A 45 28.96 21.61 -21.99
CA ARG A 45 29.69 21.49 -23.28
C ARG A 45 29.00 20.49 -24.21
N THR A 46 27.73 20.79 -24.52
CA THR A 46 26.85 19.86 -25.23
C THR A 46 27.32 19.56 -26.66
N THR A 47 27.96 20.54 -27.34
CA THR A 47 28.48 20.35 -28.72
C THR A 47 29.60 19.32 -28.75
N GLU A 48 30.49 19.32 -27.77
CA GLU A 48 31.58 18.33 -27.68
C GLU A 48 31.03 16.94 -27.31
N ALA A 49 30.02 16.91 -26.44
CA ALA A 49 29.32 15.66 -26.15
C ALA A 49 28.68 15.08 -27.41
N GLU A 50 27.94 15.88 -28.19
CA GLU A 50 27.29 15.44 -29.43
C GLU A 50 28.31 14.90 -30.46
N ARG A 51 29.43 15.58 -30.62
CA ARG A 51 30.48 15.13 -31.56
C ARG A 51 31.04 13.76 -31.13
N LEU A 52 31.32 13.61 -29.84
CA LEU A 52 31.88 12.36 -29.34
C LEU A 52 30.87 11.19 -29.43
N LEU A 53 29.59 11.47 -29.12
CA LEU A 53 28.51 10.51 -29.25
C LEU A 53 28.23 10.16 -30.71
N GLY A 54 28.33 11.13 -31.65
CA GLY A 54 28.24 10.91 -33.09
C GLY A 54 29.31 9.93 -33.56
N SER A 55 30.58 10.17 -33.20
CA SER A 55 31.69 9.26 -33.56
C SER A 55 31.52 7.86 -32.95
N LEU A 56 30.89 7.73 -31.78
CA LEU A 56 30.54 6.44 -31.19
C LEU A 56 29.46 5.73 -32.01
N LEU A 57 28.42 6.44 -32.45
CA LEU A 57 27.30 5.88 -33.22
C LEU A 57 27.71 5.55 -34.67
N GLU A 58 28.72 6.18 -35.26
CA GLU A 58 29.32 5.76 -36.52
C GLU A 58 29.90 4.34 -36.42
N ARG A 59 30.40 3.96 -35.24
CA ARG A 59 30.97 2.63 -34.95
C ARG A 59 29.96 1.63 -34.43
N GLN A 60 29.00 2.10 -33.67
CA GLN A 60 27.96 1.33 -32.99
C GLN A 60 26.61 2.06 -33.12
N PRO A 61 25.89 1.92 -34.24
CA PRO A 61 24.67 2.66 -34.53
C PRO A 61 23.54 2.47 -33.49
N ASP A 62 23.48 1.28 -32.90
CA ASP A 62 22.43 0.87 -31.95
C ASP A 62 22.89 0.97 -30.48
N GLN A 63 23.90 1.81 -30.19
CA GLN A 63 24.38 1.97 -28.81
C GLN A 63 23.34 2.76 -27.96
N PRO A 64 22.57 2.11 -27.05
CA PRO A 64 21.40 2.73 -26.45
C PRO A 64 21.76 3.89 -25.52
N GLN A 65 22.90 3.81 -24.81
CA GLN A 65 23.35 4.88 -23.92
C GLN A 65 23.76 6.14 -24.72
N ALA A 66 24.37 5.99 -25.88
CA ALA A 66 24.75 7.11 -26.74
C ALA A 66 23.50 7.78 -27.32
N LEU A 67 22.57 7.02 -27.85
CA LEU A 67 21.28 7.48 -28.36
C LEU A 67 20.50 8.21 -27.26
N ASN A 68 20.40 7.59 -26.07
CA ASN A 68 19.73 8.20 -24.92
C ASN A 68 20.37 9.54 -24.52
N MET A 69 21.68 9.63 -24.52
CA MET A 69 22.39 10.85 -24.15
C MET A 69 22.18 11.97 -25.16
N LEU A 70 22.15 11.66 -26.47
CA LEU A 70 21.76 12.63 -27.51
C LEU A 70 20.30 13.09 -27.36
N GLY A 71 19.41 12.16 -27.01
CA GLY A 71 18.02 12.48 -26.68
C GLY A 71 17.90 13.43 -25.51
N LEU A 72 18.67 13.22 -24.43
CA LEU A 72 18.69 14.12 -23.26
C LEU A 72 19.20 15.52 -23.62
N ILE A 73 20.27 15.63 -24.44
CA ILE A 73 20.78 16.93 -24.92
C ILE A 73 19.70 17.66 -25.74
N ALA A 74 19.02 16.95 -26.64
CA ALA A 74 17.94 17.53 -27.43
C ALA A 74 16.75 17.96 -26.55
N LEU A 75 16.41 17.16 -25.53
CA LEU A 75 15.35 17.46 -24.57
C LEU A 75 15.66 18.75 -23.76
N GLU A 76 16.89 18.89 -23.29
CA GLU A 76 17.38 20.05 -22.53
C GLU A 76 17.31 21.34 -23.37
N ARG A 77 17.43 21.23 -24.69
CA ARG A 77 17.30 22.34 -25.65
C ARG A 77 15.84 22.61 -26.08
N GLY A 78 14.88 21.81 -25.63
CA GLY A 78 13.48 21.90 -26.07
C GLY A 78 13.23 21.33 -27.47
N GLU A 79 14.19 20.64 -28.07
CA GLU A 79 14.10 19.98 -29.38
C GLU A 79 13.32 18.66 -29.27
N PHE A 80 12.07 18.70 -28.77
CA PHE A 80 11.31 17.52 -28.36
C PHE A 80 11.12 16.47 -29.47
N ALA A 81 10.93 16.93 -30.72
CA ALA A 81 10.77 16.00 -31.84
C ALA A 81 12.06 15.19 -32.11
N LYS A 82 13.22 15.86 -32.00
CA LYS A 82 14.53 15.21 -32.15
C LYS A 82 14.84 14.31 -30.96
N ALA A 83 14.53 14.78 -29.75
CA ALA A 83 14.67 13.96 -28.54
C ALA A 83 13.87 12.66 -28.61
N ARG A 84 12.61 12.73 -29.09
CA ARG A 84 11.76 11.57 -29.30
C ARG A 84 12.41 10.53 -30.21
N LEU A 85 12.96 10.96 -31.35
CA LEU A 85 13.60 10.04 -32.29
C LEU A 85 14.76 9.29 -31.64
N PHE A 86 15.66 10.00 -30.99
CA PHE A 86 16.79 9.38 -30.29
C PHE A 86 16.34 8.45 -29.17
N PHE A 87 15.34 8.83 -28.37
CA PHE A 87 14.83 7.97 -27.30
C PHE A 87 14.12 6.74 -27.82
N LEU A 88 13.37 6.83 -28.93
CA LEU A 88 12.76 5.67 -29.56
C LEU A 88 13.81 4.71 -30.12
N ASP A 89 14.87 5.21 -30.74
CA ASP A 89 15.95 4.38 -31.23
C ASP A 89 16.70 3.71 -30.06
N ALA A 90 16.96 4.43 -28.97
CA ALA A 90 17.51 3.86 -27.74
C ALA A 90 16.61 2.76 -27.16
N ALA A 91 15.30 3.01 -27.07
CA ALA A 91 14.34 2.03 -26.56
C ALA A 91 14.15 0.82 -27.48
N ARG A 92 14.36 0.96 -28.78
CA ARG A 92 14.40 -0.19 -29.70
C ARG A 92 15.66 -1.03 -29.51
N ALA A 93 16.80 -0.38 -29.23
CA ALA A 93 18.06 -1.06 -28.97
C ALA A 93 18.06 -1.81 -27.63
N ASP A 94 17.40 -1.28 -26.61
CA ASP A 94 17.21 -1.93 -25.31
C ASP A 94 15.74 -1.81 -24.84
N PRO A 95 14.86 -2.68 -25.34
CA PRO A 95 13.41 -2.55 -25.06
C PRO A 95 13.00 -2.92 -23.63
N LYS A 96 13.90 -3.50 -22.84
CA LYS A 96 13.62 -3.92 -21.46
C LYS A 96 14.05 -2.90 -20.39
N GLU A 97 14.65 -1.79 -20.81
CA GLU A 97 15.07 -0.72 -19.89
C GLU A 97 13.94 0.31 -19.73
N PRO A 98 13.25 0.35 -18.56
CA PRO A 98 12.12 1.26 -18.35
C PRO A 98 12.50 2.73 -18.44
N ALA A 99 13.75 3.09 -18.09
CA ALA A 99 14.21 4.48 -18.11
C ALA A 99 14.22 5.07 -19.52
N LEU A 100 14.47 4.26 -20.55
CA LEU A 100 14.42 4.72 -21.95
C LEU A 100 13.00 5.08 -22.36
N TRP A 101 12.03 4.27 -22.01
CA TRP A 101 10.61 4.56 -22.26
C TRP A 101 10.09 5.76 -21.44
N MET A 102 10.61 5.97 -20.22
CA MET A 102 10.34 7.18 -19.45
C MET A 102 10.84 8.44 -20.15
N ASN A 103 11.97 8.36 -20.85
CA ASN A 103 12.52 9.47 -21.63
C ASN A 103 11.68 9.71 -22.91
N VAL A 104 11.21 8.64 -23.59
CA VAL A 104 10.22 8.78 -24.67
C VAL A 104 8.99 9.53 -24.17
N ALA A 105 8.42 9.11 -23.03
CA ALA A 105 7.26 9.78 -22.43
C ALA A 105 7.54 11.26 -22.11
N SER A 106 8.78 11.61 -21.74
CA SER A 106 9.17 13.02 -21.49
C SER A 106 9.17 13.85 -22.77
N ALA A 107 9.68 13.30 -23.86
CA ALA A 107 9.67 13.95 -25.18
C ALA A 107 8.24 14.10 -25.71
N GLU A 108 7.40 13.06 -25.60
CA GLU A 108 6.00 13.09 -26.02
C GLU A 108 5.19 14.14 -25.24
N ARG A 109 5.43 14.27 -23.92
CA ARG A 109 4.84 15.32 -23.09
C ARG A 109 5.25 16.71 -23.55
N GLY A 110 6.54 16.88 -23.93
CA GLY A 110 7.03 18.13 -24.50
C GLY A 110 6.35 18.48 -25.82
N LEU A 111 6.03 17.50 -26.64
CA LEU A 111 5.28 17.62 -27.89
C LEU A 111 3.77 17.81 -27.67
N ARG A 112 3.29 17.71 -26.42
CA ARG A 112 1.86 17.68 -26.08
C ARG A 112 1.10 16.51 -26.74
N SER A 113 1.78 15.41 -26.97
CA SER A 113 1.24 14.18 -27.54
C SER A 113 0.79 13.29 -26.38
N ASP A 114 -0.47 13.45 -25.94
CA ASP A 114 -1.01 12.69 -24.82
C ASP A 114 -1.10 11.19 -25.13
N GLU A 115 -1.40 10.83 -26.37
CA GLU A 115 -1.43 9.43 -26.83
C GLU A 115 -0.01 8.82 -26.82
N GLY A 116 0.98 9.56 -27.29
CA GLY A 116 2.39 9.14 -27.29
C GLY A 116 2.90 8.98 -25.85
N GLU A 117 2.61 9.95 -24.96
CA GLU A 117 2.96 9.86 -23.54
C GLU A 117 2.32 8.63 -22.90
N GLN A 118 1.02 8.39 -23.15
CA GLN A 118 0.32 7.22 -22.62
C GLN A 118 0.93 5.90 -23.12
N ALA A 119 1.25 5.81 -24.42
CA ALA A 119 1.85 4.61 -25.00
C ALA A 119 3.22 4.33 -24.37
N ALA A 120 4.08 5.34 -24.25
CA ALA A 120 5.39 5.19 -23.64
C ALA A 120 5.33 4.79 -22.17
N LEU A 121 4.45 5.42 -21.37
CA LEU A 121 4.24 5.05 -19.96
C LEU A 121 3.66 3.64 -19.82
N SER A 122 2.83 3.19 -20.75
CA SER A 122 2.33 1.82 -20.78
C SER A 122 3.46 0.81 -20.99
N GLN A 123 4.47 1.13 -21.80
CA GLN A 123 5.66 0.30 -21.95
C GLN A 123 6.49 0.24 -20.66
N VAL A 124 6.68 1.39 -19.97
CA VAL A 124 7.33 1.40 -18.66
C VAL A 124 6.66 0.43 -17.70
N LEU A 125 5.33 0.50 -17.61
CA LEU A 125 4.54 -0.31 -16.67
C LEU A 125 4.38 -1.76 -17.11
N ALA A 126 4.52 -2.05 -18.40
CA ALA A 126 4.58 -3.44 -18.91
C ALA A 126 5.89 -4.14 -18.52
N ILE A 127 7.00 -3.39 -18.48
CA ILE A 127 8.32 -3.89 -18.07
C ILE A 127 8.41 -4.00 -16.55
N ASP A 128 7.98 -2.95 -15.85
CA ASP A 128 7.99 -2.87 -14.39
C ASP A 128 6.69 -2.25 -13.87
N GLN A 129 5.73 -3.11 -13.49
CA GLN A 129 4.42 -2.68 -12.95
C GLN A 129 4.54 -1.89 -11.64
N ARG A 130 5.66 -2.04 -10.92
CA ARG A 130 5.92 -1.35 -9.65
C ARG A 130 6.76 -0.10 -9.82
N ASN A 131 7.02 0.34 -11.06
CA ASN A 131 7.76 1.56 -11.32
C ASN A 131 6.99 2.78 -10.77
N LEU A 132 7.45 3.29 -9.63
CA LEU A 132 6.77 4.36 -8.90
C LEU A 132 6.60 5.63 -9.75
N MET A 133 7.67 6.05 -10.45
CA MET A 133 7.61 7.24 -11.29
C MET A 133 6.72 7.03 -12.52
N GLY A 134 6.71 5.82 -13.08
CA GLY A 134 5.80 5.43 -14.15
C GLY A 134 4.34 5.55 -13.72
N GLN A 135 3.99 5.03 -12.53
CA GLN A 135 2.64 5.15 -11.96
C GLN A 135 2.26 6.60 -11.68
N ILE A 136 3.15 7.39 -11.07
CA ILE A 136 2.91 8.83 -10.81
C ILE A 136 2.62 9.57 -12.12
N ARG A 137 3.44 9.39 -13.13
CA ARG A 137 3.27 10.07 -14.41
C ARG A 137 2.03 9.63 -15.17
N MET A 138 1.68 8.33 -15.09
CA MET A 138 0.43 7.81 -15.66
C MET A 138 -0.78 8.46 -14.97
N ALA A 139 -0.81 8.51 -13.65
CA ALA A 139 -1.87 9.15 -12.88
C ALA A 139 -2.03 10.64 -13.24
N GLN A 140 -0.90 11.37 -13.33
CA GLN A 140 -0.90 12.78 -13.73
C GLN A 140 -1.44 13.00 -15.16
N LEU A 141 -1.07 12.13 -16.10
CA LEU A 141 -1.58 12.14 -17.47
C LEU A 141 -3.10 11.91 -17.48
N GLN A 142 -3.58 10.88 -16.78
CA GLN A 142 -4.99 10.54 -16.70
C GLN A 142 -5.82 11.67 -16.06
N GLN A 143 -5.30 12.33 -15.02
CA GLN A 143 -5.91 13.52 -14.45
C GLN A 143 -6.04 14.66 -15.48
N ARG A 144 -4.96 14.95 -16.22
CA ARG A 144 -4.96 15.98 -17.26
C ARG A 144 -5.97 15.68 -18.37
N LEU A 145 -6.18 14.40 -18.69
CA LEU A 145 -7.16 13.93 -19.66
C LEU A 145 -8.60 13.85 -19.12
N GLY A 146 -8.83 14.17 -17.85
CA GLY A 146 -10.14 14.04 -17.21
C GLY A 146 -10.61 12.61 -16.95
N LYS A 147 -9.74 11.61 -17.11
CA LYS A 147 -10.02 10.19 -16.82
C LYS A 147 -9.94 9.93 -15.32
N ARG A 148 -10.91 10.46 -14.57
CA ARG A 148 -10.86 10.50 -13.09
C ARG A 148 -10.76 9.12 -12.45
N HIS A 149 -11.46 8.12 -12.98
CA HIS A 149 -11.44 6.75 -12.46
C HIS A 149 -10.07 6.12 -12.65
N ASP A 150 -9.54 6.14 -13.88
CA ASP A 150 -8.22 5.59 -14.19
C ASP A 150 -7.11 6.29 -13.36
N ALA A 151 -7.24 7.61 -13.20
CA ALA A 151 -6.32 8.39 -12.37
C ALA A 151 -6.38 7.98 -10.90
N ALA A 152 -7.57 7.73 -10.35
CA ALA A 152 -7.73 7.27 -8.97
C ALA A 152 -7.10 5.89 -8.77
N ASP A 153 -7.25 4.97 -9.72
CA ASP A 153 -6.61 3.66 -9.73
C ASP A 153 -5.07 3.77 -9.73
N SER A 154 -4.53 4.61 -10.62
CA SER A 154 -3.09 4.81 -10.72
C SER A 154 -2.52 5.47 -9.45
N TRP A 155 -3.22 6.47 -8.87
CA TRP A 155 -2.86 7.05 -7.59
C TRP A 155 -2.98 6.04 -6.43
N GLY A 156 -3.98 5.18 -6.43
CA GLY A 156 -4.12 4.07 -5.47
C GLY A 156 -2.89 3.15 -5.47
N LYS A 157 -2.38 2.80 -6.66
CA LYS A 157 -1.15 2.02 -6.81
C LYS A 157 0.07 2.76 -6.27
N VAL A 158 0.20 4.07 -6.55
CA VAL A 158 1.27 4.92 -5.98
C VAL A 158 1.23 4.89 -4.46
N LEU A 159 0.06 5.09 -3.86
CA LEU A 159 -0.12 5.08 -2.41
C LEU A 159 0.21 3.70 -1.80
N ALA A 160 -0.20 2.62 -2.46
CA ALA A 160 0.13 1.26 -2.03
C ALA A 160 1.64 0.96 -2.11
N LEU A 161 2.32 1.40 -3.16
CA LEU A 161 3.77 1.23 -3.32
C LEU A 161 4.57 2.01 -2.28
N THR A 162 4.02 3.10 -1.75
CA THR A 162 4.70 3.97 -0.77
C THR A 162 4.28 3.72 0.68
N ALA A 163 3.25 2.92 0.93
CA ALA A 163 2.69 2.70 2.27
C ALA A 163 3.68 2.08 3.29
N GLY A 164 4.66 1.29 2.81
CA GLY A 164 5.65 0.62 3.65
C GLY A 164 7.03 1.29 3.68
N LEU A 165 7.19 2.46 3.06
CA LEU A 165 8.47 3.15 3.02
C LEU A 165 8.69 3.92 4.33
N ALA A 166 9.81 3.61 5.03
CA ALA A 166 10.17 4.30 6.26
C ALA A 166 10.56 5.77 6.00
N ASP A 167 11.24 6.04 4.88
CA ASP A 167 11.67 7.38 4.49
C ASP A 167 11.08 7.75 3.13
N ILE A 168 10.15 8.69 3.12
CA ILE A 168 9.59 9.27 1.90
C ILE A 168 10.41 10.52 1.55
N PRO A 169 11.01 10.60 0.33
CA PRO A 169 11.71 11.79 -0.09
C PRO A 169 10.80 13.03 -0.03
N LEU A 170 11.31 14.14 0.51
CA LEU A 170 10.55 15.38 0.66
C LEU A 170 9.90 15.84 -0.65
N ALA A 171 10.57 15.62 -1.78
CA ALA A 171 10.05 15.95 -3.11
C ALA A 171 8.76 15.18 -3.49
N LEU A 172 8.49 14.04 -2.84
CA LEU A 172 7.28 13.24 -3.10
C LEU A 172 6.15 13.52 -2.10
N THR A 173 6.45 14.14 -0.96
CA THR A 173 5.46 14.33 0.12
C THR A 173 4.20 15.05 -0.39
N GLN A 174 4.37 16.19 -1.05
CA GLN A 174 3.23 16.95 -1.59
C GLN A 174 2.46 16.15 -2.64
N THR A 175 3.16 15.45 -3.53
CA THR A 175 2.53 14.59 -4.55
C THR A 175 1.68 13.49 -3.92
N LEU A 176 2.16 12.88 -2.84
CA LEU A 176 1.42 11.82 -2.13
C LEU A 176 0.22 12.37 -1.34
N GLU A 177 0.33 13.58 -0.79
CA GLU A 177 -0.79 14.26 -0.14
C GLU A 177 -1.89 14.60 -1.15
N ASP A 178 -1.52 15.12 -2.31
CA ASP A 178 -2.46 15.43 -3.40
C ASP A 178 -3.09 14.15 -3.95
N ALA A 179 -2.33 13.06 -4.06
CA ALA A 179 -2.82 11.74 -4.46
C ALA A 179 -3.86 11.22 -3.47
N ARG A 180 -3.58 11.28 -2.15
CA ARG A 180 -4.55 10.85 -1.12
C ARG A 180 -5.85 11.64 -1.21
N ARG A 181 -5.75 12.96 -1.31
CA ARG A 181 -6.91 13.84 -1.47
C ARG A 181 -7.71 13.47 -2.72
N PHE A 182 -7.04 13.32 -3.86
CA PHE A 182 -7.70 12.97 -5.11
C PHE A 182 -8.45 11.63 -5.04
N VAL A 183 -7.81 10.59 -4.50
CA VAL A 183 -8.43 9.26 -4.33
C VAL A 183 -9.61 9.33 -3.35
N THR A 184 -9.47 10.05 -2.25
CA THR A 184 -10.55 10.23 -1.26
C THR A 184 -11.77 10.92 -1.89
N ASP A 185 -11.55 12.01 -2.62
CA ASP A 185 -12.63 12.78 -3.28
C ASP A 185 -13.28 11.97 -4.40
N HIS A 186 -12.49 11.20 -5.15
CA HIS A 186 -13.02 10.30 -6.18
C HIS A 186 -13.89 9.21 -5.55
N ASN A 187 -13.39 8.53 -4.52
CA ASN A 187 -14.11 7.44 -3.85
C ASN A 187 -15.40 7.95 -3.21
N ALA A 188 -15.39 9.13 -2.58
CA ALA A 188 -16.58 9.73 -2.02
C ALA A 188 -17.63 10.05 -3.11
N SER A 189 -17.19 10.62 -4.23
CA SER A 189 -18.07 10.93 -5.37
C SER A 189 -18.65 9.66 -6.02
N PHE A 190 -17.82 8.63 -6.16
CA PHE A 190 -18.23 7.34 -6.70
C PHE A 190 -19.19 6.61 -5.76
N ALA A 191 -18.91 6.63 -4.46
CA ALA A 191 -19.80 6.08 -3.44
C ALA A 191 -21.20 6.73 -3.50
N ALA A 192 -21.25 8.07 -3.53
CA ALA A 192 -22.50 8.80 -3.63
C ALA A 192 -23.29 8.47 -4.93
N PHE A 193 -22.57 8.34 -6.04
CA PHE A 193 -23.18 7.94 -7.33
C PHE A 193 -23.79 6.54 -7.24
N VAL A 194 -23.06 5.57 -6.70
CA VAL A 194 -23.55 4.18 -6.54
C VAL A 194 -24.72 4.14 -5.57
N GLU A 195 -24.61 4.78 -4.40
CA GLU A 195 -25.67 4.82 -3.39
C GLU A 195 -26.96 5.41 -3.95
N GLN A 196 -26.86 6.50 -4.71
CA GLN A 196 -28.02 7.10 -5.37
C GLN A 196 -28.62 6.17 -6.42
N GLY A 197 -27.79 5.48 -7.20
CA GLY A 197 -28.25 4.57 -8.26
C GLY A 197 -28.94 3.32 -7.73
N VAL A 198 -28.53 2.80 -6.57
CA VAL A 198 -29.12 1.59 -5.99
C VAL A 198 -30.25 1.88 -5.00
N LYS A 199 -30.41 3.12 -4.55
CA LYS A 199 -31.43 3.50 -3.58
C LYS A 199 -32.84 3.00 -3.95
N PRO A 200 -33.33 3.14 -5.20
CA PRO A 200 -34.67 2.64 -5.55
C PRO A 200 -34.83 1.13 -5.37
N LEU A 201 -33.75 0.35 -5.56
CA LEU A 201 -33.77 -1.10 -5.40
C LEU A 201 -33.79 -1.48 -3.91
N LEU A 202 -33.19 -0.65 -3.05
CA LEU A 202 -33.13 -0.89 -1.61
C LEU A 202 -34.42 -0.44 -0.90
N ASP A 203 -35.10 0.57 -1.40
CA ASP A 203 -36.33 1.07 -0.79
C ASP A 203 -37.42 -0.02 -0.76
N ASP A 204 -37.41 -0.98 -1.70
CA ASP A 204 -38.31 -2.13 -1.76
C ASP A 204 -37.79 -3.39 -1.01
N ALA A 205 -36.55 -3.36 -0.51
CA ALA A 205 -35.92 -4.50 0.16
C ALA A 205 -36.26 -4.52 1.65
N ASP A 206 -36.22 -5.72 2.26
CA ASP A 206 -36.34 -5.85 3.72
C ASP A 206 -35.15 -5.22 4.46
N ALA A 207 -35.34 -4.91 5.74
CA ALA A 207 -34.33 -4.23 6.57
C ALA A 207 -32.98 -4.99 6.65
N LEU A 208 -33.02 -6.34 6.60
CA LEU A 208 -31.80 -7.15 6.64
C LEU A 208 -31.03 -7.03 5.32
N ALA A 209 -31.73 -7.08 4.18
CA ALA A 209 -31.14 -6.89 2.87
C ALA A 209 -30.54 -5.48 2.71
N GLN A 210 -31.28 -4.45 3.14
CA GLN A 210 -30.78 -3.06 3.18
C GLN A 210 -29.48 -2.95 3.99
N ARG A 211 -29.46 -3.49 5.21
CA ARG A 211 -28.29 -3.47 6.09
C ARG A 211 -27.09 -4.22 5.50
N ARG A 212 -27.32 -5.42 4.93
CA ARG A 212 -26.25 -6.20 4.27
C ARG A 212 -25.66 -5.47 3.08
N PHE A 213 -26.51 -4.86 2.27
CA PHE A 213 -26.06 -4.12 1.10
C PHE A 213 -25.29 -2.85 1.51
N GLN A 214 -25.77 -2.11 2.50
CA GLN A 214 -25.04 -0.96 3.04
C GLN A 214 -23.67 -1.36 3.60
N ALA A 215 -23.58 -2.45 4.34
CA ALA A 215 -22.32 -2.97 4.85
C ALA A 215 -21.35 -3.39 3.72
N CYS A 216 -21.88 -3.91 2.60
CA CYS A 216 -21.10 -4.21 1.40
C CYS A 216 -20.52 -2.93 0.79
N LEU A 217 -21.33 -1.88 0.60
CA LEU A 217 -20.88 -0.59 0.09
C LEU A 217 -19.85 0.05 1.02
N ASP A 218 -20.09 0.00 2.34
CA ASP A 218 -19.18 0.55 3.33
C ASP A 218 -17.82 -0.17 3.30
N ARG A 219 -17.82 -1.47 3.04
CA ARG A 219 -16.60 -2.23 2.85
C ARG A 219 -15.88 -1.87 1.57
N GLU A 220 -16.60 -1.79 0.46
CA GLU A 220 -16.03 -1.45 -0.86
C GLU A 220 -15.39 -0.06 -0.87
N PHE A 221 -16.02 0.90 -0.20
CA PHE A 221 -15.52 2.27 -0.10
C PHE A 221 -14.56 2.50 1.08
N GLY A 222 -14.11 1.44 1.76
CA GLY A 222 -13.13 1.54 2.84
C GLY A 222 -13.64 2.16 4.13
N ARG A 223 -14.96 2.30 4.31
CA ARG A 223 -15.62 2.82 5.52
C ARG A 223 -15.79 1.75 6.59
N ARG A 224 -15.66 0.47 6.23
CA ARG A 224 -15.78 -0.68 7.13
C ARG A 224 -14.64 -1.66 6.91
N ALA A 225 -14.06 -2.18 8.01
CA ALA A 225 -13.08 -3.26 7.96
C ALA A 225 -13.75 -4.62 7.71
N ILE A 226 -12.98 -5.60 7.23
CA ILE A 226 -13.38 -7.01 7.27
C ILE A 226 -12.97 -7.56 8.62
N PHE A 227 -13.92 -8.19 9.32
CA PHE A 227 -13.65 -8.88 10.57
C PHE A 227 -13.48 -10.37 10.30
N TYR A 228 -12.55 -10.99 11.02
CA TYR A 228 -12.27 -12.41 10.97
C TYR A 228 -12.51 -13.00 12.35
N ASN A 229 -13.02 -14.22 12.42
CA ASN A 229 -13.10 -14.95 13.67
C ASN A 229 -11.69 -15.32 14.14
N GLU A 230 -11.16 -14.58 15.12
CA GLU A 230 -9.94 -14.93 15.83
C GLU A 230 -10.32 -15.71 17.08
N CYS A 231 -10.10 -17.02 17.08
CA CYS A 231 -10.44 -17.89 18.19
C CYS A 231 -9.18 -18.25 18.97
N SER A 232 -9.14 -17.88 20.24
CA SER A 232 -8.07 -18.29 21.17
C SER A 232 -8.40 -19.59 21.95
N GLY A 233 -9.57 -20.16 21.74
CA GLY A 233 -10.05 -21.37 22.38
C GLY A 233 -10.53 -22.41 21.36
N LEU A 234 -11.74 -22.91 21.58
CA LEU A 234 -12.37 -23.89 20.70
C LEU A 234 -12.89 -23.17 19.44
N HIS A 235 -12.32 -23.47 18.27
CA HIS A 235 -12.86 -23.02 16.99
C HIS A 235 -14.12 -23.82 16.65
N TYR A 236 -15.24 -23.12 16.48
CA TYR A 236 -16.49 -23.73 15.99
C TYR A 236 -16.68 -23.32 14.52
N PRO A 237 -16.62 -24.28 13.56
CA PRO A 237 -16.73 -23.98 12.14
C PRO A 237 -18.07 -23.33 11.78
N PHE A 238 -18.06 -22.54 10.70
CA PHE A 238 -19.25 -21.90 10.10
C PHE A 238 -19.95 -20.85 10.97
N LEU A 239 -19.33 -20.36 12.05
CA LEU A 239 -19.82 -19.15 12.72
C LEU A 239 -19.48 -17.92 11.86
N PRO A 240 -20.45 -17.02 11.60
CA PRO A 240 -20.20 -15.77 10.91
C PRO A 240 -19.30 -14.88 11.77
N ALA A 241 -18.44 -14.07 11.10
CA ALA A 241 -17.56 -13.12 11.75
C ALA A 241 -18.23 -11.74 11.85
N ASP A 242 -19.45 -11.69 12.35
CA ASP A 242 -20.18 -10.44 12.55
C ASP A 242 -19.74 -9.77 13.84
N GLU A 243 -19.48 -8.45 13.80
CA GLU A 243 -19.16 -7.63 14.99
C GLU A 243 -20.32 -7.63 15.98
N PHE A 244 -21.53 -7.52 15.45
CA PHE A 244 -22.79 -7.55 16.19
C PHE A 244 -23.78 -8.39 15.42
N PHE A 245 -24.25 -9.46 16.04
CA PHE A 245 -25.30 -10.27 15.47
C PHE A 245 -26.63 -9.51 15.42
N ASP A 246 -27.42 -9.77 14.39
CA ASP A 246 -28.74 -9.16 14.28
C ASP A 246 -29.68 -9.67 15.37
N ARG A 247 -30.50 -8.77 15.91
CA ARG A 247 -31.52 -9.09 16.92
C ARG A 247 -32.52 -10.14 16.46
N LEU A 248 -32.72 -10.29 15.14
CA LEU A 248 -33.56 -11.33 14.56
C LEU A 248 -33.13 -12.75 14.96
N HIS A 249 -31.86 -12.96 15.25
CA HIS A 249 -31.33 -14.25 15.73
C HIS A 249 -31.63 -14.52 17.20
N PHE A 250 -32.11 -13.53 17.95
CA PHE A 250 -32.32 -13.56 19.40
C PHE A 250 -33.70 -13.05 19.79
N PRO A 251 -34.80 -13.72 19.40
CA PRO A 251 -36.16 -13.26 19.66
C PRO A 251 -36.48 -13.11 21.14
N TRP A 252 -35.68 -13.73 22.01
CA TRP A 252 -35.81 -13.65 23.47
C TRP A 252 -35.20 -12.36 24.07
N MET A 253 -34.46 -11.57 23.33
CA MET A 253 -33.78 -10.37 23.85
C MET A 253 -34.77 -9.35 24.40
N GLU A 254 -35.89 -9.11 23.72
CA GLU A 254 -36.92 -8.17 24.16
C GLU A 254 -37.51 -8.55 25.53
N THR A 255 -37.73 -9.87 25.75
CA THR A 255 -38.17 -10.39 27.02
C THR A 255 -37.13 -10.17 28.11
N LEU A 256 -35.85 -10.43 27.85
CA LEU A 256 -34.78 -10.18 28.83
C LEU A 256 -34.64 -8.69 29.14
N GLU A 257 -34.67 -7.83 28.13
CA GLU A 257 -34.59 -6.37 28.31
C GLU A 257 -35.73 -5.79 29.12
N SER A 258 -36.93 -6.38 29.05
CA SER A 258 -38.07 -5.96 29.91
C SER A 258 -37.84 -6.14 31.40
N HIS A 259 -36.86 -6.99 31.79
CA HIS A 259 -36.45 -7.22 33.18
C HIS A 259 -35.30 -6.32 33.65
N THR A 260 -34.81 -5.39 32.80
CA THR A 260 -33.62 -4.58 33.10
C THR A 260 -33.68 -3.86 34.45
N ASP A 261 -34.81 -3.27 34.78
CA ASP A 261 -34.94 -2.52 36.05
C ASP A 261 -34.90 -3.43 37.28
N ALA A 262 -35.51 -4.61 37.19
CA ALA A 262 -35.47 -5.62 38.26
C ALA A 262 -34.03 -6.17 38.43
N ILE A 263 -33.36 -6.50 37.32
CA ILE A 263 -31.97 -7.00 37.28
C ILE A 263 -31.05 -5.92 37.91
N ARG A 264 -31.22 -4.65 37.55
CA ARG A 264 -30.43 -3.54 38.09
C ARG A 264 -30.64 -3.38 39.58
N ALA A 265 -31.89 -3.45 40.04
CA ALA A 265 -32.24 -3.29 41.47
C ALA A 265 -31.60 -4.40 42.31
N GLU A 266 -31.67 -5.67 41.86
CA GLU A 266 -31.05 -6.80 42.55
C GLU A 266 -29.55 -6.70 42.61
N PHE A 267 -28.91 -6.31 41.48
CA PHE A 267 -27.48 -6.09 41.42
C PHE A 267 -27.01 -5.00 42.38
N LEU A 268 -27.67 -3.83 42.39
CA LEU A 268 -27.32 -2.74 43.28
C LEU A 268 -27.49 -3.14 44.76
N ALA A 269 -28.55 -3.89 45.10
CA ALA A 269 -28.76 -4.41 46.44
C ALA A 269 -27.65 -5.42 46.85
N LEU A 270 -27.24 -6.27 45.93
CA LEU A 270 -26.16 -7.24 46.13
C LEU A 270 -24.83 -6.54 46.46
N VAL A 271 -24.42 -5.55 45.65
CA VAL A 271 -23.17 -4.82 45.82
C VAL A 271 -23.19 -3.96 47.13
N GLN A 272 -24.33 -3.38 47.49
CA GLN A 272 -24.47 -2.60 48.74
C GLN A 272 -24.40 -3.45 50.00
N LYS A 273 -24.91 -4.70 49.93
CA LYS A 273 -24.99 -5.60 51.08
C LYS A 273 -23.65 -6.28 51.37
N ASP A 274 -22.96 -6.72 50.37
CA ASP A 274 -21.72 -7.47 50.53
C ASP A 274 -20.81 -7.28 49.29
N GLY A 275 -19.90 -6.30 49.36
CA GLY A 275 -18.92 -6.04 48.33
C GLY A 275 -17.97 -7.22 48.06
N ALA A 276 -17.87 -8.21 48.97
CA ALA A 276 -17.05 -9.42 48.80
C ALA A 276 -17.61 -10.37 47.75
N THR A 277 -18.87 -10.17 47.31
CA THR A 277 -19.48 -10.99 46.22
C THR A 277 -18.91 -10.65 44.86
N VAL A 278 -18.36 -9.46 44.67
CA VAL A 278 -17.63 -9.07 43.45
C VAL A 278 -16.20 -9.55 43.56
N ARG A 279 -15.73 -10.23 42.54
CA ARG A 279 -14.36 -10.73 42.47
C ARG A 279 -13.71 -10.34 41.13
N PRO A 280 -12.38 -10.35 41.04
CA PRO A 280 -11.72 -10.15 39.76
C PRO A 280 -12.23 -11.09 38.67
N TYR A 281 -12.60 -10.53 37.54
CA TYR A 281 -13.02 -11.31 36.37
C TYR A 281 -11.86 -12.10 35.80
N VAL A 282 -10.69 -11.46 35.64
CA VAL A 282 -9.45 -12.08 35.17
C VAL A 282 -8.71 -12.68 36.36
N ARG A 283 -8.48 -13.97 36.31
CA ARG A 283 -7.63 -14.71 37.25
C ARG A 283 -6.83 -15.71 36.46
N GLN A 284 -5.53 -15.49 36.43
CA GLN A 284 -4.59 -16.36 35.71
C GLN A 284 -3.95 -17.38 36.66
N ASP A 285 -3.68 -18.56 36.16
CA ASP A 285 -2.95 -19.57 36.91
C ASP A 285 -1.50 -19.15 37.12
N ALA A 286 -0.91 -19.58 38.24
CA ALA A 286 0.48 -19.30 38.53
C ALA A 286 1.41 -19.84 37.41
N GLY A 287 2.27 -18.95 36.91
CA GLY A 287 3.19 -19.29 35.80
C GLY A 287 2.62 -19.04 34.40
N THR A 288 1.40 -18.48 34.27
CA THR A 288 0.89 -18.04 32.98
C THR A 288 1.80 -16.97 32.39
N PRO A 289 2.27 -17.12 31.11
CA PRO A 289 3.06 -16.12 30.45
C PRO A 289 2.35 -14.77 30.33
N GLU A 290 3.10 -13.68 30.35
CA GLU A 290 2.56 -12.33 30.17
C GLU A 290 1.76 -12.21 28.88
N ASN A 291 0.55 -11.63 28.98
CA ASN A 291 -0.38 -11.47 27.86
C ASN A 291 -1.23 -10.21 28.06
N LYS A 292 -2.12 -9.92 27.11
CA LYS A 292 -2.98 -8.73 27.12
C LYS A 292 -3.88 -8.58 28.37
N TRP A 293 -4.09 -9.64 29.13
CA TRP A 293 -4.93 -9.65 30.33
C TRP A 293 -4.14 -9.52 31.64
N THR A 294 -2.82 -9.63 31.61
CA THR A 294 -1.97 -9.64 32.80
C THR A 294 -2.16 -8.40 33.67
N ALA A 295 -2.39 -7.23 33.07
CA ALA A 295 -2.65 -5.99 33.80
C ALA A 295 -3.95 -5.99 34.61
N LEU A 296 -4.90 -6.88 34.29
CA LEU A 296 -6.19 -7.03 34.95
C LEU A 296 -6.24 -8.25 35.88
N ASP A 297 -5.15 -9.03 35.94
CA ASP A 297 -5.10 -10.24 36.77
C ASP A 297 -5.19 -9.90 38.23
N GLY A 298 -6.22 -10.44 38.88
CA GLY A 298 -6.52 -10.15 40.29
C GLY A 298 -7.04 -8.75 40.59
N SER A 299 -7.27 -7.89 39.58
CA SER A 299 -7.77 -6.53 39.74
C SER A 299 -9.28 -6.49 39.79
N LEU A 300 -9.82 -5.61 40.67
CA LEU A 300 -11.24 -5.27 40.69
C LEU A 300 -11.61 -4.16 39.70
N ASP A 301 -10.63 -3.59 38.94
CA ASP A 301 -10.93 -2.66 37.86
C ASP A 301 -11.79 -3.31 36.77
N TRP A 302 -11.77 -4.65 36.74
CA TRP A 302 -12.72 -5.46 36.02
C TRP A 302 -13.21 -6.59 36.93
N GLY A 303 -14.21 -6.29 37.72
CA GLY A 303 -14.84 -7.21 38.63
C GLY A 303 -16.07 -7.90 38.02
N ALA A 304 -16.51 -8.97 38.63
CA ALA A 304 -17.76 -9.65 38.31
C ALA A 304 -18.40 -10.33 39.51
N ALA A 305 -19.72 -10.27 39.56
CA ALA A 305 -20.54 -11.10 40.45
C ALA A 305 -21.20 -12.21 39.61
N PHE A 306 -20.76 -13.45 39.79
CA PHE A 306 -21.23 -14.58 38.99
C PHE A 306 -22.47 -15.23 39.59
N LEU A 307 -23.53 -15.45 38.79
CA LEU A 307 -24.65 -16.32 39.10
C LEU A 307 -24.29 -17.76 38.73
N TRP A 308 -23.72 -17.96 37.55
CA TRP A 308 -23.10 -19.22 37.13
C TRP A 308 -21.73 -18.93 36.49
N GLU A 309 -20.80 -19.82 36.80
CA GLU A 309 -19.49 -19.81 36.18
C GLU A 309 -19.16 -21.22 35.66
N TYR A 310 -18.99 -21.36 34.35
CA TYR A 310 -18.70 -22.62 33.66
C TYR A 310 -19.63 -23.80 34.07
N GLY A 311 -20.93 -23.51 34.20
CA GLY A 311 -21.95 -24.50 34.59
C GLY A 311 -22.08 -24.70 36.09
N VAL A 312 -21.28 -24.03 36.92
CA VAL A 312 -21.36 -24.11 38.38
C VAL A 312 -22.13 -22.93 38.92
N ARG A 313 -23.17 -23.17 39.71
CA ARG A 313 -23.99 -22.14 40.34
C ARG A 313 -23.29 -21.56 41.54
N ASN A 314 -23.36 -20.25 41.66
CA ASN A 314 -22.98 -19.52 42.90
C ASN A 314 -24.22 -19.25 43.75
N ASP A 315 -24.46 -20.10 44.72
CA ASP A 315 -25.70 -20.09 45.53
C ASP A 315 -25.90 -18.74 46.24
N ALA A 316 -24.82 -18.08 46.70
CA ALA A 316 -24.91 -16.80 47.39
C ALA A 316 -25.48 -15.68 46.50
N VAL A 317 -25.06 -15.60 45.23
CA VAL A 317 -25.54 -14.61 44.26
C VAL A 317 -26.88 -15.03 43.69
N TYR A 318 -27.03 -16.31 43.39
CA TYR A 318 -28.27 -16.89 42.88
C TYR A 318 -29.47 -16.62 43.79
N ASP A 319 -29.34 -16.92 45.07
CA ASP A 319 -30.41 -16.74 46.07
C ASP A 319 -30.71 -15.25 46.35
N ALA A 320 -29.72 -14.38 46.14
CA ALA A 320 -29.88 -12.92 46.33
C ALA A 320 -30.55 -12.21 45.15
N CYS A 321 -30.59 -12.86 43.93
CA CYS A 321 -31.09 -12.25 42.73
C CYS A 321 -32.20 -13.08 42.04
N PRO A 322 -33.31 -13.37 42.71
CA PRO A 322 -34.33 -14.30 42.21
C PRO A 322 -35.04 -13.83 40.92
N GLN A 323 -35.24 -12.52 40.72
CA GLN A 323 -35.86 -12.03 39.50
C GLN A 323 -34.88 -12.13 38.28
N THR A 324 -33.61 -11.84 38.51
CA THR A 324 -32.55 -12.03 37.50
C THR A 324 -32.43 -13.49 37.11
N VAL A 325 -32.45 -14.38 38.11
CA VAL A 325 -32.42 -15.84 37.88
C VAL A 325 -33.63 -16.28 37.07
N ALA A 326 -34.83 -15.89 37.42
CA ALA A 326 -36.03 -16.26 36.68
C ALA A 326 -35.99 -15.76 35.21
N ALA A 327 -35.53 -14.52 35.00
CA ALA A 327 -35.35 -13.98 33.65
C ALA A 327 -34.35 -14.77 32.82
N LEU A 328 -33.21 -15.17 33.41
CA LEU A 328 -32.16 -15.95 32.70
C LEU A 328 -32.56 -17.41 32.50
N GLU A 329 -33.30 -18.01 33.41
CA GLU A 329 -33.78 -19.39 33.28
C GLU A 329 -34.85 -19.55 32.18
N ALA A 330 -35.56 -18.49 31.85
CA ALA A 330 -36.54 -18.45 30.78
C ALA A 330 -35.86 -18.38 29.36
N LEU A 331 -34.57 -18.13 29.30
CA LEU A 331 -33.85 -18.04 28.00
C LEU A 331 -33.46 -19.41 27.44
N PRO A 332 -33.35 -19.52 26.12
CA PRO A 332 -32.69 -20.67 25.50
C PRO A 332 -31.24 -20.77 25.99
N ARG A 333 -30.92 -21.81 26.74
CA ARG A 333 -29.55 -22.02 27.22
C ARG A 333 -29.14 -23.49 27.03
N ALA A 334 -27.83 -23.69 26.98
CA ALA A 334 -27.24 -25.02 26.98
C ALA A 334 -26.58 -25.27 28.34
N ASP A 335 -26.88 -26.41 28.95
CA ASP A 335 -26.22 -26.85 30.19
C ASP A 335 -25.11 -27.84 29.79
N ILE A 336 -23.86 -27.37 29.79
CA ILE A 336 -22.68 -28.18 29.43
C ILE A 336 -21.75 -28.20 30.65
N PRO A 337 -21.57 -29.36 31.31
CA PRO A 337 -20.71 -29.43 32.50
C PRO A 337 -19.32 -28.86 32.28
N GLY A 338 -18.86 -27.97 33.16
CA GLY A 338 -17.57 -27.30 33.07
C GLY A 338 -17.43 -26.26 31.96
N ARG A 339 -18.56 -25.88 31.29
CA ARG A 339 -18.53 -24.92 30.17
C ARG A 339 -19.65 -23.88 30.21
N ALA A 340 -20.90 -24.34 30.45
CA ALA A 340 -22.08 -23.50 30.36
C ALA A 340 -23.18 -23.92 31.36
N PRO A 341 -24.04 -22.99 31.82
CA PRO A 341 -24.01 -21.57 31.49
C PRO A 341 -22.91 -20.79 32.23
N SER A 342 -22.59 -19.61 31.73
CA SER A 342 -21.91 -18.56 32.52
C SER A 342 -22.76 -17.29 32.44
N ALA A 343 -23.13 -16.73 33.59
CA ALA A 343 -23.87 -15.49 33.69
C ALA A 343 -23.34 -14.69 34.88
N PHE A 344 -23.10 -13.42 34.67
CA PHE A 344 -22.52 -12.53 35.68
C PHE A 344 -22.92 -11.08 35.47
N PHE A 345 -22.86 -10.30 36.54
CA PHE A 345 -22.88 -8.86 36.47
C PHE A 345 -21.47 -8.32 36.31
N PRO A 346 -21.13 -7.62 35.22
CA PRO A 346 -19.86 -6.96 35.12
C PRO A 346 -19.82 -5.69 35.99
N CYS A 347 -18.69 -5.44 36.64
CA CYS A 347 -18.51 -4.33 37.57
C CYS A 347 -17.29 -3.50 37.21
#